data_5731173a64ce7eae4e48af86e7d1287e
#
_entry.id   5731173a64ce7eae4e48af86e7d1287e
#
_cell.length_a   1.000
_cell.length_b   1.000
_cell.length_c   1.000
_cell.angle_alpha   90.00
_cell.angle_beta   90.00
_cell.angle_gamma   90.00
#
_symmetry.space_group_name_H-M   'P 1'
#
loop_
_entity.id
_entity.type
_entity.pdbx_description
1 polymer ?
#
loop_
_entity_poly.entity_id
_entity_poly.type
_entity_poly.pdbx_seq_one_letter_code
_entity_poly.pdbx_strand_id
1 'polypeptide(L)'
;MPWRKDRFCWDALLLAGGRSLRMGTDKASLVVEGVPLLQLQVRRLREAGASTVWISHASGPAPSPSRHEDIRWIADGAPGLGPWPGMRQALQASDADALLVLAVDLPAMTPCFLRRVANPASHGVGRIPETPHGLEPLCALYPLPAAAVASEAIAMDGEPSPRRIAIRGIREGWMQVMAVDEADAPALVNWNRPGDWSPVAPGTGA
;
A
#
# COMPACT_ATOMS: atom_id res chain seq x y z
N MET A 1 -18.86 -10.83 19.47
CA MET A 1 -18.17 -12.14 19.34
C MET A 1 -16.81 -12.02 20.01
N PRO A 2 -16.51 -12.75 21.10
CA PRO A 2 -15.37 -12.44 22.00
C PRO A 2 -14.03 -13.09 21.66
N TRP A 3 -13.81 -13.66 20.49
CA TRP A 3 -12.64 -14.50 20.22
C TRP A 3 -11.79 -14.09 18.99
N ARG A 4 -11.79 -12.79 18.67
CA ARG A 4 -10.88 -12.20 17.63
C ARG A 4 -9.57 -11.67 18.19
N LYS A 5 -9.22 -11.91 19.47
CA LYS A 5 -8.07 -11.26 20.13
C LYS A 5 -6.72 -11.96 19.98
N ASP A 6 -6.64 -13.14 19.36
CA ASP A 6 -5.42 -13.96 19.39
C ASP A 6 -4.66 -14.04 18.07
N ARG A 7 -5.11 -13.38 17.02
CA ARG A 7 -4.42 -13.42 15.73
C ARG A 7 -4.31 -12.02 15.15
N PHE A 8 -3.08 -11.55 14.95
CA PHE A 8 -2.78 -10.31 14.24
C PHE A 8 -3.47 -10.31 12.87
N CYS A 9 -4.25 -9.28 12.58
CA CYS A 9 -4.91 -9.08 11.30
C CYS A 9 -4.54 -7.72 10.72
N TRP A 10 -4.48 -7.65 9.41
CA TRP A 10 -4.17 -6.42 8.69
C TRP A 10 -5.03 -6.27 7.45
N ASP A 11 -5.38 -5.03 7.17
CA ASP A 11 -6.02 -4.62 5.94
C ASP A 11 -4.98 -4.03 4.99
N ALA A 12 -5.29 -3.98 3.71
CA ALA A 12 -4.47 -3.31 2.71
C ALA A 12 -5.17 -2.07 2.17
N LEU A 13 -4.40 -1.02 1.89
CA LEU A 13 -4.81 0.12 1.07
C LEU A 13 -4.01 0.10 -0.23
N LEU A 14 -4.68 -0.16 -1.35
CA LEU A 14 -4.12 -0.04 -2.68
C LEU A 14 -4.40 1.36 -3.22
N LEU A 15 -3.34 2.14 -3.40
CA LEU A 15 -3.41 3.49 -3.95
C LEU A 15 -3.44 3.42 -5.47
N ALA A 16 -4.65 3.41 -6.03
CA ALA A 16 -4.89 3.36 -7.47
C ALA A 16 -5.13 4.75 -8.08
N GLY A 17 -5.39 5.77 -7.25
CA GLY A 17 -5.48 7.17 -7.64
C GLY A 17 -4.11 7.81 -7.80
N GLY A 18 -3.99 8.73 -8.75
CA GLY A 18 -2.77 9.51 -8.96
C GLY A 18 -2.81 10.19 -10.33
N ARG A 19 -2.19 11.37 -10.43
CA ARG A 19 -2.10 12.11 -11.71
C ARG A 19 -1.19 11.37 -12.69
N SER A 20 -1.73 10.39 -13.41
CA SER A 20 -1.10 9.86 -14.65
C SER A 20 -1.20 10.86 -15.82
N LEU A 21 -1.24 12.18 -15.52
CA LEU A 21 -1.31 13.24 -16.55
C LEU A 21 -0.17 13.18 -17.57
N ARG A 22 0.94 12.52 -17.23
CA ARG A 22 2.09 12.37 -18.12
C ARG A 22 2.00 11.14 -19.05
N MET A 23 1.10 10.19 -18.75
CA MET A 23 0.99 8.94 -19.51
C MET A 23 -0.28 8.87 -20.37
N GLY A 24 -1.24 9.78 -20.18
CA GLY A 24 -2.51 9.74 -20.93
C GLY A 24 -3.37 8.50 -20.67
N THR A 25 -2.90 7.58 -19.84
CA THR A 25 -3.55 6.31 -19.53
C THR A 25 -3.58 6.13 -18.01
N ASP A 26 -4.69 5.64 -17.50
CA ASP A 26 -4.83 5.27 -16.09
C ASP A 26 -3.88 4.10 -15.76
N LYS A 27 -2.92 4.31 -14.84
CA LYS A 27 -1.96 3.28 -14.42
C LYS A 27 -2.65 2.01 -13.91
N ALA A 28 -3.83 2.14 -13.31
CA ALA A 28 -4.60 1.01 -12.81
C ALA A 28 -5.12 0.08 -13.93
N SER A 29 -5.27 0.61 -15.16
CA SER A 29 -5.70 -0.14 -16.34
C SER A 29 -4.56 -0.76 -17.16
N LEU A 30 -3.29 -0.46 -16.83
CA LEU A 30 -2.15 -1.06 -17.50
C LEU A 30 -2.17 -2.57 -17.34
N VAL A 31 -1.86 -3.29 -18.42
CA VAL A 31 -1.90 -4.76 -18.45
C VAL A 31 -0.52 -5.33 -18.22
N VAL A 32 -0.39 -6.19 -17.21
CA VAL A 32 0.81 -6.95 -16.88
C VAL A 32 0.45 -8.43 -16.92
N GLU A 33 1.18 -9.23 -17.69
CA GLU A 33 0.91 -10.68 -17.83
C GLU A 33 -0.54 -10.99 -18.27
N GLY A 34 -1.12 -10.13 -19.11
CA GLY A 34 -2.49 -10.27 -19.58
C GLY A 34 -3.59 -9.87 -18.58
N VAL A 35 -3.22 -9.32 -17.42
CA VAL A 35 -4.15 -8.91 -16.35
C VAL A 35 -3.98 -7.42 -16.06
N PRO A 36 -5.07 -6.65 -15.84
CA PRO A 36 -4.96 -5.27 -15.36
C PRO A 36 -4.17 -5.19 -14.05
N LEU A 37 -3.23 -4.24 -13.97
CA LEU A 37 -2.32 -4.11 -12.83
C LEU A 37 -3.06 -3.96 -11.49
N LEU A 38 -4.17 -3.22 -11.49
CA LEU A 38 -5.05 -3.13 -10.32
C LEU A 38 -5.51 -4.51 -9.83
N GLN A 39 -6.01 -5.35 -10.74
CA GLN A 39 -6.49 -6.69 -10.39
C GLN A 39 -5.34 -7.59 -9.92
N LEU A 40 -4.18 -7.46 -10.54
CA LEU A 40 -2.98 -8.20 -10.16
C LEU A 40 -2.55 -7.84 -8.74
N GLN A 41 -2.53 -6.55 -8.38
CA GLN A 41 -2.16 -6.10 -7.05
C GLN A 41 -3.19 -6.52 -5.99
N VAL A 42 -4.48 -6.43 -6.28
CA VAL A 42 -5.54 -6.94 -5.38
C VAL A 42 -5.34 -8.44 -5.09
N ARG A 43 -5.09 -9.24 -6.14
CA ARG A 43 -4.81 -10.67 -5.98
C ARG A 43 -3.60 -10.91 -5.09
N ARG A 44 -2.48 -10.22 -5.32
CA ARG A 44 -1.25 -10.33 -4.54
C ARG A 44 -1.43 -9.97 -3.06
N LEU A 45 -2.17 -8.91 -2.77
CA LEU A 45 -2.49 -8.50 -1.40
C LEU A 45 -3.32 -9.56 -0.67
N ARG A 46 -4.31 -10.14 -1.34
CA ARG A 46 -5.12 -11.24 -0.78
C ARG A 46 -4.30 -12.50 -0.56
N GLU A 47 -3.48 -12.90 -1.52
CA GLU A 47 -2.54 -14.01 -1.39
C GLU A 47 -1.51 -13.78 -0.28
N ALA A 48 -1.16 -12.52 -0.01
CA ALA A 48 -0.29 -12.17 1.12
C ALA A 48 -1.00 -12.25 2.47
N GLY A 49 -2.35 -12.26 2.51
CA GLY A 49 -3.14 -12.44 3.73
C GLY A 49 -3.89 -11.20 4.20
N ALA A 50 -4.10 -10.19 3.35
CA ALA A 50 -4.94 -9.03 3.67
C ALA A 50 -6.38 -9.47 3.98
N SER A 51 -6.96 -8.96 5.08
CA SER A 51 -8.34 -9.25 5.48
C SER A 51 -9.34 -8.49 4.62
N THR A 52 -9.09 -7.21 4.40
CA THR A 52 -9.84 -6.33 3.50
C THR A 52 -8.86 -5.58 2.60
N VAL A 53 -9.22 -5.39 1.34
CA VAL A 53 -8.48 -4.53 0.41
C VAL A 53 -9.29 -3.27 0.13
N TRP A 54 -8.82 -2.15 0.65
CA TRP A 54 -9.32 -0.82 0.36
C TRP A 54 -8.65 -0.33 -0.92
N ILE A 55 -9.42 0.18 -1.88
CA ILE A 55 -8.88 0.72 -3.13
C ILE A 55 -9.21 2.19 -3.19
N SER A 56 -8.18 3.03 -3.17
CA SER A 56 -8.37 4.46 -3.38
C SER A 56 -8.41 4.77 -4.87
N HIS A 57 -9.36 5.61 -5.27
CA HIS A 57 -9.53 6.00 -6.67
C HIS A 57 -9.76 7.51 -6.79
N ALA A 58 -9.34 8.07 -7.93
CA ALA A 58 -9.61 9.48 -8.24
C ALA A 58 -11.12 9.74 -8.28
N SER A 59 -11.52 10.97 -7.96
CA SER A 59 -12.92 11.41 -7.89
C SER A 59 -13.75 10.98 -9.10
N GLY A 60 -14.87 10.32 -8.84
CA GLY A 60 -15.81 9.78 -9.81
C GLY A 60 -16.71 8.73 -9.15
N PRO A 61 -17.71 8.19 -9.85
CA PRO A 61 -18.47 7.08 -9.31
C PRO A 61 -17.52 5.90 -9.07
N ALA A 62 -17.57 5.32 -7.87
CA ALA A 62 -16.84 4.10 -7.58
C ALA A 62 -17.18 3.06 -8.65
N PRO A 63 -16.20 2.32 -9.17
CA PRO A 63 -16.50 1.17 -10.00
C PRO A 63 -17.54 0.30 -9.30
N SER A 64 -18.43 -0.34 -10.08
CA SER A 64 -19.47 -1.21 -9.51
C SER A 64 -18.91 -2.06 -8.36
N PRO A 65 -19.62 -2.15 -7.23
CA PRO A 65 -19.12 -2.90 -6.10
C PRO A 65 -18.67 -4.28 -6.57
N SER A 66 -17.43 -4.61 -6.27
CA SER A 66 -16.92 -5.94 -6.59
C SER A 66 -17.84 -6.94 -5.88
N ARG A 67 -18.12 -8.08 -6.51
CA ARG A 67 -18.90 -9.17 -5.89
C ARG A 67 -18.19 -9.79 -4.66
N HIS A 68 -17.05 -9.24 -4.28
CA HIS A 68 -16.22 -9.69 -3.18
C HIS A 68 -16.42 -8.77 -1.97
N GLU A 69 -16.94 -9.29 -0.89
CA GLU A 69 -17.21 -8.59 0.38
C GLU A 69 -15.95 -8.00 1.02
N ASP A 70 -14.79 -8.48 0.63
CA ASP A 70 -13.46 -8.09 1.12
C ASP A 70 -12.80 -6.95 0.31
N ILE A 71 -13.47 -6.38 -0.69
CA ILE A 71 -12.97 -5.22 -1.46
C ILE A 71 -13.86 -4.01 -1.19
N ARG A 72 -13.24 -2.90 -0.78
CA ARG A 72 -13.91 -1.63 -0.50
C ARG A 72 -13.27 -0.48 -1.27
N TRP A 73 -14.06 0.45 -1.75
CA TRP A 73 -13.61 1.61 -2.50
C TRP A 73 -13.62 2.87 -1.65
N ILE A 74 -12.57 3.68 -1.78
CA ILE A 74 -12.41 4.96 -1.09
C ILE A 74 -12.12 6.04 -2.14
N ALA A 75 -12.80 7.19 -2.05
CA ALA A 75 -12.50 8.33 -2.90
C ALA A 75 -11.24 9.06 -2.43
N ASP A 76 -10.33 9.41 -3.34
CA ASP A 76 -9.08 10.13 -3.03
C ASP A 76 -9.29 11.60 -2.58
N GLY A 77 -10.52 12.07 -2.49
CA GLY A 77 -10.80 13.48 -2.22
C GLY A 77 -10.47 14.39 -3.40
N ALA A 78 -10.06 15.62 -3.12
CA ALA A 78 -9.76 16.58 -4.19
C ALA A 78 -8.47 16.24 -4.95
N PRO A 79 -8.42 16.45 -6.27
CA PRO A 79 -7.24 16.22 -7.08
C PRO A 79 -6.03 17.04 -6.58
N GLY A 80 -4.86 16.40 -6.51
CA GLY A 80 -3.60 17.07 -6.17
C GLY A 80 -3.15 16.95 -4.72
N LEU A 81 -3.95 16.37 -3.85
CA LEU A 81 -3.59 16.14 -2.43
C LEU A 81 -2.70 14.90 -2.21
N GLY A 82 -2.30 14.23 -3.29
CA GLY A 82 -1.47 13.03 -3.20
C GLY A 82 -2.19 11.85 -2.55
N PRO A 83 -1.45 10.86 -2.01
CA PRO A 83 -2.01 9.63 -1.46
C PRO A 83 -2.63 9.80 -0.06
N TRP A 84 -2.45 10.96 0.56
CA TRP A 84 -2.82 11.20 1.94
C TRP A 84 -4.33 11.07 2.23
N PRO A 85 -5.26 11.65 1.44
CA PRO A 85 -6.69 11.57 1.75
C PRO A 85 -7.21 10.13 1.75
N GLY A 86 -6.81 9.31 0.78
CA GLY A 86 -7.15 7.89 0.75
C GLY A 86 -6.58 7.14 1.95
N MET A 87 -5.31 7.40 2.30
CA MET A 87 -4.70 6.79 3.48
C MET A 87 -5.42 7.17 4.77
N ARG A 88 -5.77 8.43 4.96
CA ARG A 88 -6.51 8.90 6.14
C ARG A 88 -7.86 8.19 6.28
N GLN A 89 -8.62 8.09 5.20
CA GLN A 89 -9.92 7.42 5.21
C GLN A 89 -9.77 5.94 5.57
N ALA A 90 -8.79 5.23 5.00
CA ALA A 90 -8.54 3.83 5.32
C ALA A 90 -8.12 3.64 6.79
N LEU A 91 -7.25 4.52 7.33
CA LEU A 91 -6.85 4.51 8.74
C LEU A 91 -8.04 4.70 9.69
N GLN A 92 -9.05 5.48 9.28
CA GLN A 92 -10.25 5.74 10.09
C GLN A 92 -11.32 4.66 9.94
N ALA A 93 -11.37 3.98 8.80
CA ALA A 93 -12.45 3.05 8.47
C ALA A 93 -12.10 1.57 8.74
N SER A 94 -10.81 1.25 8.91
CA SER A 94 -10.36 -0.12 9.17
C SER A 94 -10.42 -0.45 10.66
N ASP A 95 -10.92 -1.66 10.97
CA ASP A 95 -10.95 -2.24 12.32
C ASP A 95 -9.82 -3.27 12.54
N ALA A 96 -8.86 -3.37 11.61
CA ALA A 96 -7.72 -4.27 11.72
C ALA A 96 -6.67 -3.75 12.73
N ASP A 97 -5.63 -4.54 13.01
CA ASP A 97 -4.52 -4.12 13.87
C ASP A 97 -3.55 -3.18 13.13
N ALA A 98 -3.44 -3.35 11.79
CA ALA A 98 -2.55 -2.57 10.95
C ALA A 98 -3.10 -2.40 9.53
N LEU A 99 -2.59 -1.38 8.83
CA LEU A 99 -2.88 -1.08 7.44
C LEU A 99 -1.60 -1.17 6.60
N LEU A 100 -1.55 -2.08 5.62
CA LEU A 100 -0.48 -2.10 4.63
C LEU A 100 -0.86 -1.18 3.48
N VAL A 101 -0.09 -0.13 3.28
CA VAL A 101 -0.25 0.79 2.14
C VAL A 101 0.60 0.30 0.99
N LEU A 102 0.01 0.22 -0.22
CA LEU A 102 0.70 -0.18 -1.45
C LEU A 102 0.34 0.75 -2.60
N ALA A 103 1.33 1.30 -3.28
CA ALA A 103 1.13 1.98 -4.55
C ALA A 103 0.87 0.97 -5.69
N VAL A 104 -0.07 1.29 -6.59
CA VAL A 104 -0.43 0.38 -7.69
C VAL A 104 0.69 0.18 -8.70
N ASP A 105 1.59 1.15 -8.84
CA ASP A 105 2.62 1.22 -9.89
C ASP A 105 3.92 0.42 -9.60
N LEU A 106 3.81 -0.65 -8.83
CA LEU A 106 4.87 -1.60 -8.50
C LEU A 106 4.61 -2.96 -9.18
N PRO A 107 4.83 -3.09 -10.50
CA PRO A 107 4.41 -4.27 -11.28
C PRO A 107 5.12 -5.57 -10.89
N ALA A 108 6.34 -5.48 -10.35
CA ALA A 108 7.12 -6.64 -9.91
C ALA A 108 6.88 -7.03 -8.43
N MET A 109 5.90 -6.41 -7.75
CA MET A 109 5.54 -6.75 -6.39
C MET A 109 5.15 -8.23 -6.26
N THR A 110 5.56 -8.88 -5.17
CA THR A 110 5.25 -10.29 -4.94
C THR A 110 4.48 -10.51 -3.63
N PRO A 111 3.63 -11.55 -3.54
CA PRO A 111 2.99 -11.91 -2.28
C PRO A 111 3.98 -12.26 -1.17
N CYS A 112 5.14 -12.80 -1.53
CA CYS A 112 6.21 -13.12 -0.58
C CYS A 112 6.77 -11.86 0.08
N PHE A 113 7.10 -10.85 -0.71
CA PHE A 113 7.58 -9.57 -0.21
C PHE A 113 6.51 -8.86 0.65
N LEU A 114 5.26 -8.83 0.20
CA LEU A 114 4.15 -8.28 0.96
C LEU A 114 3.97 -8.97 2.33
N ARG A 115 4.08 -10.31 2.38
CA ARG A 115 4.05 -11.05 3.66
C ARG A 115 5.20 -10.64 4.58
N ARG A 116 6.39 -10.39 4.04
CA ARG A 116 7.53 -9.92 4.86
C ARG A 116 7.27 -8.54 5.43
N VAL A 117 6.73 -7.61 4.64
CA VAL A 117 6.35 -6.28 5.12
C VAL A 117 5.23 -6.38 6.15
N ALA A 118 4.23 -7.23 5.91
CA ALA A 118 3.06 -7.41 6.79
C ALA A 118 3.32 -8.23 8.05
N ASN A 119 4.53 -8.80 8.21
CA ASN A 119 4.90 -9.60 9.38
C ASN A 119 5.82 -8.79 10.31
N PRO A 120 5.28 -7.95 11.21
CA PRO A 120 6.07 -7.15 12.12
C PRO A 120 6.77 -8.05 13.17
N ALA A 121 7.87 -7.55 13.72
CA ALA A 121 8.60 -8.27 14.77
C ALA A 121 7.82 -8.35 16.10
N SER A 122 6.85 -7.42 16.31
CA SER A 122 6.00 -7.37 17.50
C SER A 122 4.65 -6.71 17.18
N HIS A 123 3.62 -7.05 17.94
CA HIS A 123 2.31 -6.38 17.84
C HIS A 123 2.43 -4.88 18.10
N GLY A 124 1.70 -4.07 17.34
CA GLY A 124 1.69 -2.60 17.47
C GLY A 124 2.89 -1.90 16.85
N VAL A 125 3.81 -2.63 16.20
CA VAL A 125 4.95 -2.08 15.48
C VAL A 125 4.76 -2.27 13.98
N GLY A 126 4.83 -1.20 13.21
CA GLY A 126 4.79 -1.23 11.76
C GLY A 126 6.14 -1.55 11.13
N ARG A 127 6.14 -1.67 9.82
CA ARG A 127 7.36 -1.96 9.05
C ARG A 127 7.40 -1.13 7.77
N ILE A 128 8.55 -0.53 7.49
CA ILE A 128 8.79 0.25 6.29
C ILE A 128 10.07 -0.23 5.58
N PRO A 129 10.00 -0.65 4.31
CA PRO A 129 11.17 -0.95 3.51
C PRO A 129 12.04 0.28 3.29
N GLU A 130 13.35 0.08 3.29
CA GLU A 130 14.34 1.08 2.92
C GLU A 130 15.20 0.56 1.78
N THR A 131 15.21 1.31 0.69
CA THR A 131 16.06 1.10 -0.49
C THR A 131 17.27 2.04 -0.45
N PRO A 132 18.26 1.89 -1.34
CA PRO A 132 19.31 2.90 -1.50
C PRO A 132 18.79 4.31 -1.83
N HIS A 133 17.55 4.43 -2.29
CA HIS A 133 16.88 5.70 -2.59
C HIS A 133 16.11 6.27 -1.40
N GLY A 134 16.01 5.53 -0.31
CA GLY A 134 15.37 5.91 0.95
C GLY A 134 14.17 5.05 1.33
N LEU A 135 13.37 5.58 2.26
CA LEU A 135 12.18 4.89 2.77
C LEU A 135 11.07 4.83 1.73
N GLU A 136 10.34 3.69 1.71
CA GLU A 136 9.22 3.42 0.81
C GLU A 136 7.86 3.51 1.54
N PRO A 137 7.37 4.71 1.82
CA PRO A 137 6.17 4.91 2.64
C PRO A 137 4.88 4.46 1.95
N LEU A 138 4.91 4.22 0.65
CA LEU A 138 3.79 3.67 -0.14
C LEU A 138 3.93 2.17 -0.41
N CYS A 139 4.81 1.50 0.34
CA CYS A 139 4.89 0.05 0.48
C CYS A 139 5.24 -0.29 1.93
N ALA A 140 4.36 0.06 2.89
CA ALA A 140 4.67 -0.04 4.31
C ALA A 140 3.46 -0.49 5.13
N LEU A 141 3.72 -1.16 6.26
CA LEU A 141 2.72 -1.56 7.25
C LEU A 141 2.66 -0.51 8.36
N TYR A 142 1.49 0.08 8.56
CA TYR A 142 1.23 1.09 9.60
C TYR A 142 0.35 0.49 10.70
N PRO A 143 0.77 0.46 11.97
CA PRO A 143 -0.09 0.03 13.08
C PRO A 143 -1.20 1.06 13.26
N LEU A 144 -2.46 0.62 13.17
CA LEU A 144 -3.61 1.51 13.04
C LEU A 144 -3.73 2.54 14.15
N PRO A 145 -3.69 2.17 15.46
CA PRO A 145 -3.87 3.16 16.51
C PRO A 145 -2.81 4.25 16.50
N ALA A 146 -1.54 3.87 16.38
CA ALA A 146 -0.43 4.81 16.40
C ALA A 146 -0.40 5.71 15.16
N ALA A 147 -0.64 5.12 13.96
CA ALA A 147 -0.66 5.85 12.71
C ALA A 147 -1.83 6.86 12.63
N ALA A 148 -3.00 6.51 13.14
CA ALA A 148 -4.16 7.40 13.18
C ALA A 148 -3.87 8.62 14.05
N VAL A 149 -3.39 8.43 15.29
CA VAL A 149 -3.02 9.52 16.21
C VAL A 149 -1.91 10.40 15.61
N ALA A 150 -0.87 9.78 15.04
CA ALA A 150 0.23 10.52 14.41
C ALA A 150 -0.26 11.35 13.21
N SER A 151 -1.20 10.82 12.45
CA SER A 151 -1.76 11.49 11.29
C SER A 151 -2.52 12.76 11.65
N GLU A 152 -3.33 12.71 12.70
CA GLU A 152 -4.09 13.86 13.20
C GLU A 152 -3.16 14.94 13.75
N ALA A 153 -2.16 14.55 14.55
CA ALA A 153 -1.19 15.48 15.08
C ALA A 153 -0.38 16.19 13.99
N ILE A 154 0.05 15.45 12.94
CA ILE A 154 0.79 16.05 11.82
C ILE A 154 -0.11 17.01 11.03
N ALA A 155 -1.41 16.69 10.88
CA ALA A 155 -2.37 17.56 10.18
C ALA A 155 -2.58 18.90 10.88
N MET A 156 -2.41 18.98 12.18
CA MET A 156 -2.45 20.23 12.94
C MET A 156 -1.20 21.10 12.72
N ASP A 157 -0.05 20.48 12.43
CA ASP A 157 1.25 21.14 12.30
C ASP A 157 1.66 21.39 10.83
N GLY A 158 0.78 21.12 9.86
CA GLY A 158 1.05 21.30 8.44
C GLY A 158 0.50 20.21 7.56
N GLU A 159 1.06 20.04 6.35
CA GLU A 159 0.58 19.05 5.40
C GLU A 159 1.00 17.62 5.79
N PRO A 160 0.06 16.74 6.10
CA PRO A 160 0.37 15.34 6.38
C PRO A 160 0.78 14.61 5.10
N SER A 161 1.72 13.67 5.26
CA SER A 161 2.10 12.77 4.18
C SER A 161 2.50 11.40 4.76
N PRO A 162 2.38 10.31 3.99
CA PRO A 162 2.81 8.98 4.43
C PRO A 162 4.26 8.97 4.92
N ARG A 163 5.15 9.73 4.26
CA ARG A 163 6.56 9.86 4.66
C ARG A 163 6.73 10.51 6.04
N ARG A 164 6.00 11.59 6.33
CA ARG A 164 6.06 12.26 7.64
C ARG A 164 5.56 11.36 8.75
N ILE A 165 4.50 10.59 8.50
CA ILE A 165 3.96 9.62 9.47
C ILE A 165 4.99 8.52 9.74
N ALA A 166 5.60 7.95 8.69
CA ALA A 166 6.63 6.92 8.83
C ALA A 166 7.85 7.41 9.60
N ILE A 167 8.38 8.60 9.28
CA ILE A 167 9.53 9.20 10.00
C ILE A 167 9.18 9.41 11.48
N ARG A 168 7.99 9.89 11.77
CA ARG A 168 7.51 10.03 13.14
C ARG A 168 7.46 8.69 13.85
N GLY A 169 6.92 7.66 13.20
CA GLY A 169 6.84 6.31 13.75
C GLY A 169 8.20 5.69 14.06
N ILE A 170 9.20 5.93 13.21
CA ILE A 170 10.57 5.49 13.45
C ILE A 170 11.13 6.20 14.70
N ARG A 171 10.93 7.51 14.82
CA ARG A 171 11.42 8.30 15.96
C ARG A 171 10.74 7.93 17.28
N GLU A 172 9.46 7.60 17.25
CA GLU A 172 8.64 7.20 18.41
C GLU A 172 8.69 5.69 18.69
N GLY A 173 9.37 4.88 17.84
CA GLY A 173 9.60 3.45 18.04
C GLY A 173 8.46 2.52 17.65
N TRP A 174 7.38 3.02 17.03
CA TRP A 174 6.28 2.18 16.55
C TRP A 174 6.36 1.83 15.03
N MET A 175 7.45 2.24 14.35
CA MET A 175 7.79 1.79 13.00
C MET A 175 9.24 1.29 12.98
N GLN A 176 9.46 0.14 12.36
CA GLN A 176 10.78 -0.44 12.12
C GLN A 176 11.16 -0.36 10.64
N VAL A 177 12.41 0.01 10.39
CA VAL A 177 13.00 -0.02 9.05
C VAL A 177 13.35 -1.47 8.70
N MET A 178 12.98 -1.90 7.51
CA MET A 178 13.33 -3.18 6.92
C MET A 178 14.29 -2.96 5.74
N ALA A 179 15.52 -3.39 5.88
CA ALA A 179 16.47 -3.37 4.77
C ALA A 179 15.96 -4.25 3.63
N VAL A 180 16.06 -3.73 2.40
CA VAL A 180 15.69 -4.44 1.17
C VAL A 180 16.97 -5.03 0.58
N ASP A 181 16.96 -6.34 0.38
CA ASP A 181 18.06 -7.04 -0.30
C ASP A 181 17.95 -6.94 -1.83
N GLU A 182 19.01 -7.38 -2.53
CA GLU A 182 19.06 -7.34 -3.99
C GLU A 182 17.95 -8.18 -4.66
N ALA A 183 17.51 -9.26 -4.02
CA ALA A 183 16.47 -10.14 -4.55
C ALA A 183 15.09 -9.48 -4.51
N ASP A 184 14.84 -8.63 -3.50
CA ASP A 184 13.58 -7.93 -3.31
C ASP A 184 13.55 -6.53 -3.97
N ALA A 185 14.71 -5.95 -4.29
CA ALA A 185 14.78 -4.61 -4.88
C ALA A 185 13.88 -4.42 -6.13
N PRO A 186 13.73 -5.41 -7.03
CA PRO A 186 12.81 -5.29 -8.17
C PRO A 186 11.35 -5.06 -7.79
N ALA A 187 10.90 -5.57 -6.63
CA ALA A 187 9.52 -5.40 -6.16
C ALA A 187 9.15 -3.94 -5.90
N LEU A 188 10.13 -3.08 -5.64
CA LEU A 188 9.96 -1.66 -5.30
C LEU A 188 10.26 -0.71 -6.47
N VAL A 189 10.49 -1.25 -7.67
CA VAL A 189 10.69 -0.42 -8.86
C VAL A 189 9.36 0.10 -9.38
N ASN A 190 9.20 1.42 -9.37
CA ASN A 190 8.00 2.09 -9.85
C ASN A 190 7.95 2.09 -11.39
N TRP A 191 6.79 1.77 -11.93
CA TRP A 191 6.50 1.95 -13.34
C TRP A 191 5.93 3.36 -13.60
N ASN A 192 6.78 4.25 -14.08
CA ASN A 192 6.42 5.65 -14.33
C ASN A 192 6.23 5.99 -15.81
N ARG A 193 6.75 5.16 -16.72
CA ARG A 193 6.68 5.36 -18.18
C ARG A 193 6.33 4.04 -18.87
N PRO A 194 5.70 4.06 -20.06
CA PRO A 194 5.38 2.85 -20.82
C PRO A 194 6.58 1.95 -21.13
N GLY A 195 7.79 2.53 -21.20
CA GLY A 195 9.04 1.80 -21.45
C GLY A 195 9.76 1.28 -20.21
N ASP A 196 9.30 1.63 -19.01
CA ASP A 196 9.95 1.21 -17.77
C ASP A 196 9.70 -0.28 -17.45
N TRP A 197 8.70 -0.89 -18.09
CA TRP A 197 8.37 -2.28 -17.90
C TRP A 197 8.90 -3.15 -19.06
N SER A 198 9.88 -3.97 -18.77
CA SER A 198 10.19 -5.13 -19.60
C SER A 198 9.71 -6.38 -18.85
N PRO A 199 8.94 -7.27 -19.49
CA PRO A 199 8.58 -8.52 -18.85
C PRO A 199 9.87 -9.23 -18.42
N VAL A 200 10.01 -9.46 -17.12
CA VAL A 200 11.04 -10.37 -16.61
C VAL A 200 10.69 -11.72 -17.23
N ALA A 201 11.55 -12.25 -18.09
CA ALA A 201 11.40 -13.58 -18.62
C ALA A 201 11.22 -14.54 -17.43
N PRO A 202 10.21 -15.45 -17.44
CA PRO A 202 10.07 -16.43 -16.39
C PRO A 202 11.41 -17.16 -16.27
N GLY A 203 12.04 -17.07 -15.10
CA GLY A 203 13.29 -17.75 -14.84
C GLY A 203 13.10 -19.22 -15.19
N THR A 204 13.87 -19.71 -16.15
CA THR A 204 14.04 -21.13 -16.42
C THR A 204 14.64 -21.74 -15.16
N GLY A 205 13.75 -22.14 -14.24
CA GLY A 205 14.12 -22.97 -13.11
C GLY A 205 14.58 -24.32 -13.66
N ALA A 206 15.86 -24.59 -13.52
CA ALA A 206 16.42 -25.92 -13.62
C ALA A 206 16.29 -26.64 -12.28
#